data_1b295f3250f3a02f34f0c6aaea7c37da
#
_entry.id   1b295f3250f3a02f34f0c6aaea7c37da
#
_cell.length_a   1.000
_cell.length_b   1.000
_cell.length_c   1.000
_cell.angle_alpha   90.00
_cell.angle_beta   90.00
_cell.angle_gamma   90.00
#
_symmetry.space_group_name_H-M   'P 1'
#
loop_
_entity.id
_entity.type
_entity.pdbx_description
1 polymer ?
#
loop_
_entity_poly.entity_id
_entity_poly.type
_entity_poly.pdbx_seq_one_letter_code
_entity_poly.pdbx_strand_id
1 'polypeptide(L)'
;MTSNSDSTMHLSPPPPATSAVIRTRSPRTLCALGDEVQLHLTGADTDGQYSMFTVITAPGGGPPTHVHDNEDEWFHVIEGKVGFFSGGAWTEVGPGGSAYLPRGVAHTFKNLGDAPSRMLVHTAPAGFEDFFAELADVCAGAEAPDMEQVVAVSARHGIHYVQ
;
A
#
# COMPACT_ATOMS: atom_id res chain seq x y z
N MET A 1 -45.02 -31.61 -3.20
CA MET A 1 -44.35 -31.21 -1.94
C MET A 1 -42.85 -31.38 -2.17
N THR A 2 -42.18 -30.34 -2.56
CA THR A 2 -40.72 -30.32 -2.81
C THR A 2 -40.09 -29.57 -1.66
N SER A 3 -39.39 -30.28 -0.80
CA SER A 3 -38.63 -29.73 0.30
C SER A 3 -37.35 -29.04 -0.22
N ASN A 4 -37.32 -27.73 -0.15
CA ASN A 4 -36.11 -26.94 -0.38
C ASN A 4 -35.25 -27.06 0.89
N SER A 5 -34.15 -27.82 0.79
CA SER A 5 -33.13 -27.85 1.83
C SER A 5 -32.23 -26.62 1.65
N ASP A 6 -32.50 -25.60 2.44
CA ASP A 6 -31.66 -24.41 2.55
C ASP A 6 -30.35 -24.78 3.25
N SER A 7 -29.30 -25.01 2.45
CA SER A 7 -27.97 -25.36 2.93
C SER A 7 -27.22 -24.06 3.23
N THR A 8 -27.52 -23.44 4.38
CA THR A 8 -26.70 -22.34 4.91
C THR A 8 -25.32 -22.87 5.25
N MET A 9 -24.34 -22.57 4.39
CA MET A 9 -22.92 -22.78 4.71
C MET A 9 -22.57 -21.94 5.95
N HIS A 10 -22.48 -22.60 7.08
CA HIS A 10 -21.98 -22.01 8.31
C HIS A 10 -20.44 -21.90 8.17
N LEU A 11 -19.97 -20.74 7.72
CA LEU A 11 -18.55 -20.41 7.78
C LEU A 11 -18.17 -20.31 9.26
N SER A 12 -17.30 -21.19 9.71
CA SER A 12 -16.72 -21.09 11.04
C SER A 12 -16.01 -19.73 11.16
N PRO A 13 -16.15 -19.02 12.29
CA PRO A 13 -15.40 -17.80 12.48
C PRO A 13 -13.88 -18.10 12.39
N PRO A 14 -13.08 -17.19 11.84
CA PRO A 14 -11.63 -17.36 11.83
C PRO A 14 -11.12 -17.56 13.27
N PRO A 15 -10.05 -18.34 13.47
CA PRO A 15 -9.44 -18.47 14.78
C PRO A 15 -9.05 -17.10 15.31
N PRO A 16 -9.19 -16.83 16.61
CA PRO A 16 -8.77 -15.56 17.19
C PRO A 16 -7.28 -15.36 16.97
N ALA A 17 -6.87 -14.11 16.66
CA ALA A 17 -5.46 -13.74 16.62
C ALA A 17 -4.77 -14.20 17.90
N THR A 18 -3.64 -14.88 17.76
CA THR A 18 -2.99 -15.60 18.88
C THR A 18 -2.35 -14.69 19.91
N SER A 19 -2.09 -13.41 19.57
CA SER A 19 -1.58 -12.40 20.54
C SER A 19 -1.72 -10.98 20.00
N ALA A 20 -1.80 -9.99 20.92
CA ALA A 20 -1.70 -8.59 20.58
C ALA A 20 -0.24 -8.22 20.24
N VAL A 21 -0.04 -7.41 19.20
CA VAL A 21 1.27 -6.85 18.84
C VAL A 21 1.31 -5.40 19.31
N ILE A 22 2.28 -5.08 20.17
CA ILE A 22 2.52 -3.71 20.66
C ILE A 22 3.96 -3.34 20.32
N ARG A 23 4.16 -2.33 19.48
CA ARG A 23 5.48 -1.84 19.10
C ARG A 23 5.79 -0.54 19.82
N THR A 24 6.87 -0.55 20.61
CA THR A 24 7.34 0.58 21.40
C THR A 24 8.60 1.24 20.80
N ARG A 25 9.08 0.73 19.68
CA ARG A 25 10.28 1.23 18.97
C ARG A 25 9.86 1.88 17.66
N SER A 26 10.74 2.73 17.14
CA SER A 26 10.60 3.28 15.79
C SER A 26 10.44 2.16 14.76
N PRO A 27 9.57 2.34 13.76
CA PRO A 27 9.38 1.36 12.71
C PRO A 27 10.65 1.15 11.88
N ARG A 28 10.76 0.00 11.21
CA ARG A 28 11.78 -0.19 10.17
C ARG A 28 11.48 0.79 9.03
N THR A 29 12.48 1.55 8.64
CA THR A 29 12.36 2.53 7.55
C THR A 29 13.08 1.99 6.30
N LEU A 30 12.42 2.09 5.17
CA LEU A 30 12.92 1.77 3.83
C LEU A 30 12.85 3.03 2.97
N CYS A 31 13.76 3.14 1.99
CA CYS A 31 13.70 4.18 0.96
C CYS A 31 13.45 3.51 -0.39
N ALA A 32 12.36 3.86 -1.05
CA ALA A 32 11.96 3.27 -2.32
C ALA A 32 11.41 4.34 -3.27
N LEU A 33 11.99 4.49 -4.45
CA LEU A 33 11.60 5.44 -5.51
C LEU A 33 11.44 6.91 -5.04
N GLY A 34 12.26 7.32 -4.06
CA GLY A 34 12.22 8.67 -3.50
C GLY A 34 11.25 8.85 -2.33
N ASP A 35 10.48 7.83 -1.99
CA ASP A 35 9.64 7.82 -0.79
C ASP A 35 10.36 7.17 0.40
N GLU A 36 10.08 7.67 1.61
CA GLU A 36 10.41 7.01 2.86
C GLU A 36 9.20 6.19 3.31
N VAL A 37 9.41 4.89 3.55
CA VAL A 37 8.37 3.95 3.97
C VAL A 37 8.69 3.42 5.36
N GLN A 38 7.84 3.70 6.33
CA GLN A 38 7.97 3.30 7.73
C GLN A 38 7.00 2.14 8.02
N LEU A 39 7.52 0.91 8.13
CA LEU A 39 6.71 -0.30 8.34
C LEU A 39 6.26 -0.40 9.80
N HIS A 40 4.96 -0.37 10.05
CA HIS A 40 4.35 -0.49 11.38
C HIS A 40 3.93 -1.92 11.70
N LEU A 41 3.17 -2.55 10.79
CA LEU A 41 2.72 -3.94 10.89
C LEU A 41 2.97 -4.65 9.56
N THR A 42 3.37 -5.91 9.66
CA THR A 42 3.63 -6.79 8.51
C THR A 42 2.69 -7.99 8.55
N GLY A 43 2.69 -8.80 7.51
CA GLY A 43 1.92 -10.05 7.47
C GLY A 43 2.25 -11.00 8.62
N ALA A 44 3.50 -10.99 9.10
CA ALA A 44 3.90 -11.78 10.26
C ALA A 44 3.20 -11.32 11.56
N ASP A 45 2.81 -10.05 11.65
CA ASP A 45 2.12 -9.48 12.81
C ASP A 45 0.60 -9.70 12.75
N THR A 46 0.05 -9.86 11.54
CA THR A 46 -1.39 -9.84 11.27
C THR A 46 -1.94 -11.17 10.75
N ASP A 47 -1.12 -12.23 10.81
CA ASP A 47 -1.45 -13.54 10.22
C ASP A 47 -1.81 -13.44 8.72
N GLY A 48 -1.04 -12.64 7.99
CA GLY A 48 -1.20 -12.42 6.55
C GLY A 48 -2.40 -11.55 6.14
N GLN A 49 -3.14 -10.97 7.09
CA GLN A 49 -4.38 -10.28 6.77
C GLN A 49 -4.15 -8.91 6.13
N TYR A 50 -3.20 -8.14 6.65
CA TYR A 50 -2.87 -6.80 6.12
C TYR A 50 -1.47 -6.36 6.55
N SER A 51 -0.93 -5.39 5.83
CA SER A 51 0.24 -4.60 6.22
C SER A 51 -0.16 -3.17 6.52
N MET A 52 0.59 -2.49 7.39
CA MET A 52 0.38 -1.09 7.72
C MET A 52 1.71 -0.35 7.74
N PHE A 53 1.78 0.78 7.06
CA PHE A 53 2.99 1.58 6.96
C PHE A 53 2.66 3.08 6.78
N THR A 54 3.63 3.93 7.08
CA THR A 54 3.57 5.35 6.73
C THR A 54 4.42 5.60 5.50
N VAL A 55 3.88 6.31 4.52
CA VAL A 55 4.62 6.81 3.35
C VAL A 55 4.83 8.30 3.53
N ILE A 56 6.09 8.74 3.36
CA ILE A 56 6.50 10.14 3.39
C ILE A 56 7.04 10.46 1.99
N THR A 57 6.36 11.35 1.29
CA THR A 57 6.63 11.68 -0.12
C THR A 57 7.08 13.12 -0.27
N ALA A 58 8.20 13.36 -0.93
CA ALA A 58 8.70 14.69 -1.23
C ALA A 58 7.73 15.48 -2.14
N PRO A 59 7.82 16.82 -2.18
CA PRO A 59 7.02 17.63 -3.09
C PRO A 59 7.11 17.16 -4.54
N GLY A 60 5.97 16.98 -5.19
CA GLY A 60 5.86 16.49 -6.56
C GLY A 60 6.10 15.00 -6.75
N GLY A 61 6.50 14.27 -5.70
CA GLY A 61 6.70 12.82 -5.69
C GLY A 61 5.40 12.03 -5.76
N GLY A 62 5.55 10.75 -6.01
CA GLY A 62 4.49 9.74 -6.15
C GLY A 62 4.83 8.73 -7.25
N PRO A 63 4.27 7.52 -7.22
CA PRO A 63 4.55 6.47 -8.19
C PRO A 63 3.92 6.80 -9.56
N PRO A 64 4.38 6.19 -10.65
CA PRO A 64 3.62 6.17 -11.91
C PRO A 64 2.25 5.49 -11.72
N THR A 65 1.31 5.75 -12.64
CA THR A 65 0.00 5.07 -12.63
C THR A 65 0.21 3.55 -12.74
N HIS A 66 -0.43 2.80 -11.86
CA HIS A 66 -0.27 1.36 -11.74
C HIS A 66 -1.55 0.66 -11.31
N VAL A 67 -1.53 -0.66 -11.38
CA VAL A 67 -2.61 -1.57 -10.95
C VAL A 67 -2.00 -2.60 -10.02
N HIS A 68 -2.68 -2.93 -8.93
CA HIS A 68 -2.37 -4.08 -8.08
C HIS A 68 -3.26 -5.26 -8.45
N ASP A 69 -2.67 -6.44 -8.65
CA ASP A 69 -3.44 -7.68 -8.83
C ASP A 69 -3.92 -8.24 -7.50
N ASN A 70 -3.15 -8.02 -6.43
CA ASN A 70 -3.29 -8.75 -5.18
C ASN A 70 -3.93 -7.93 -4.06
N GLU A 71 -3.56 -6.64 -3.90
CA GLU A 71 -3.87 -5.86 -2.71
C GLU A 71 -4.90 -4.78 -2.99
N ASP A 72 -5.82 -4.62 -2.05
CA ASP A 72 -6.57 -3.39 -1.86
C ASP A 72 -5.73 -2.42 -1.02
N GLU A 73 -5.81 -1.12 -1.31
CA GLU A 73 -5.10 -0.08 -0.56
C GLU A 73 -6.05 0.93 0.06
N TRP A 74 -5.71 1.33 1.29
CA TRP A 74 -6.36 2.46 2.00
C TRP A 74 -5.31 3.46 2.40
N PHE A 75 -5.58 4.72 2.11
CA PHE A 75 -4.74 5.85 2.46
C PHE A 75 -5.49 6.76 3.43
N HIS A 76 -4.80 7.22 4.46
CA HIS A 76 -5.26 8.29 5.32
C HIS A 76 -4.21 9.39 5.37
N VAL A 77 -4.57 10.59 4.91
CA VAL A 77 -3.65 11.73 4.87
C VAL A 77 -3.49 12.29 6.28
N ILE A 78 -2.26 12.27 6.80
CA ILE A 78 -1.90 12.81 8.11
C ILE A 78 -1.43 14.26 7.94
N GLU A 79 -0.55 14.51 6.96
CA GLU A 79 0.05 15.81 6.69
C GLU A 79 0.20 16.04 5.19
N GLY A 80 0.14 17.33 4.79
CA GLY A 80 0.36 17.75 3.41
C GLY A 80 -0.91 17.74 2.55
N LYS A 81 -0.71 17.85 1.25
CA LYS A 81 -1.75 17.93 0.23
C LYS A 81 -1.48 16.85 -0.81
N VAL A 82 -2.34 15.88 -0.93
CA VAL A 82 -2.15 14.73 -1.81
C VAL A 82 -3.25 14.69 -2.87
N GLY A 83 -2.86 14.57 -4.13
CA GLY A 83 -3.77 14.23 -5.21
C GLY A 83 -3.80 12.72 -5.40
N PHE A 84 -4.98 12.14 -5.51
CA PHE A 84 -5.19 10.76 -5.95
C PHE A 84 -5.83 10.75 -7.33
N PHE A 85 -5.27 9.95 -8.23
CA PHE A 85 -5.83 9.72 -9.57
C PHE A 85 -6.43 8.32 -9.64
N SER A 86 -7.70 8.25 -9.99
CA SER A 86 -8.39 7.00 -10.29
C SER A 86 -9.64 7.30 -11.14
N GLY A 87 -10.06 6.36 -11.98
CA GLY A 87 -11.24 6.55 -12.83
C GLY A 87 -11.13 7.72 -13.82
N GLY A 88 -9.92 8.10 -14.22
CA GLY A 88 -9.67 9.18 -15.17
C GLY A 88 -9.70 10.60 -14.58
N ALA A 89 -9.78 10.75 -13.24
CA ALA A 89 -9.85 12.05 -12.58
C ALA A 89 -8.90 12.13 -11.38
N TRP A 90 -8.41 13.35 -11.12
CA TRP A 90 -7.66 13.69 -9.92
C TRP A 90 -8.60 14.21 -8.83
N THR A 91 -8.41 13.74 -7.61
CA THR A 91 -9.09 14.26 -6.42
C THR A 91 -8.03 14.68 -5.40
N GLU A 92 -8.10 15.94 -4.96
CA GLU A 92 -7.23 16.47 -3.93
C GLU A 92 -7.76 16.12 -2.54
N VAL A 93 -6.87 15.63 -1.66
CA VAL A 93 -7.18 15.20 -0.29
C VAL A 93 -6.18 15.83 0.66
N GLY A 94 -6.68 16.49 1.69
CA GLY A 94 -5.90 17.07 2.78
C GLY A 94 -5.94 16.23 4.06
N PRO A 95 -5.30 16.72 5.15
CA PRO A 95 -5.24 16.02 6.43
C PRO A 95 -6.62 15.64 6.96
N GLY A 96 -6.75 14.39 7.44
CA GLY A 96 -8.01 13.79 7.89
C GLY A 96 -8.84 13.15 6.79
N GLY A 97 -8.51 13.38 5.52
CA GLY A 97 -9.15 12.71 4.40
C GLY A 97 -8.57 11.33 4.11
N SER A 98 -9.31 10.51 3.37
CA SER A 98 -8.92 9.14 3.06
C SER A 98 -9.27 8.79 1.61
N ALA A 99 -8.52 7.82 1.04
CA ALA A 99 -8.82 7.20 -0.24
C ALA A 99 -8.82 5.68 -0.07
N TYR A 100 -9.69 5.00 -0.83
CA TYR A 100 -9.70 3.56 -1.00
C TYR A 100 -9.51 3.24 -2.47
N LEU A 101 -8.48 2.50 -2.78
CA LEU A 101 -8.07 2.12 -4.13
C LEU A 101 -8.07 0.58 -4.21
N PRO A 102 -9.14 -0.02 -4.76
CA PRO A 102 -9.23 -1.47 -4.81
C PRO A 102 -8.27 -2.06 -5.85
N ARG A 103 -7.86 -3.29 -5.62
CA ARG A 103 -7.11 -4.09 -6.60
C ARG A 103 -7.81 -4.10 -7.97
N GLY A 104 -7.05 -4.22 -9.04
CA GLY A 104 -7.56 -4.22 -10.41
C GLY A 104 -7.95 -2.84 -10.94
N VAL A 105 -7.88 -1.79 -10.13
CA VAL A 105 -8.20 -0.42 -10.56
C VAL A 105 -6.93 0.40 -10.74
N ALA A 106 -6.74 0.97 -11.92
CA ALA A 106 -5.60 1.84 -12.21
C ALA A 106 -5.63 3.11 -11.36
N HIS A 107 -4.54 3.40 -10.68
CA HIS A 107 -4.44 4.54 -9.78
C HIS A 107 -3.00 5.03 -9.59
N THR A 108 -2.88 6.21 -9.02
CA THR A 108 -1.64 6.77 -8.49
C THR A 108 -1.97 7.87 -7.47
N PHE A 109 -0.96 8.31 -6.75
CA PHE A 109 -1.03 9.54 -5.95
C PHE A 109 0.14 10.47 -6.27
N LYS A 110 0.01 11.72 -5.85
CA LYS A 110 1.07 12.73 -5.97
C LYS A 110 1.01 13.71 -4.81
N ASN A 111 2.16 14.03 -4.23
CA ASN A 111 2.25 15.15 -3.30
C ASN A 111 2.13 16.47 -4.06
N LEU A 112 1.04 17.20 -3.84
CA LEU A 112 0.72 18.48 -4.48
C LEU A 112 1.19 19.70 -3.65
N GLY A 113 1.75 19.45 -2.46
CA GLY A 113 2.26 20.50 -1.57
C GLY A 113 3.71 20.91 -1.89
N ASP A 114 4.20 21.88 -1.15
CA ASP A 114 5.57 22.40 -1.17
C ASP A 114 6.45 21.84 -0.03
N ALA A 115 5.88 21.01 0.82
CA ALA A 115 6.54 20.26 1.88
C ALA A 115 6.25 18.76 1.75
N PRO A 116 7.02 17.87 2.41
CA PRO A 116 6.73 16.45 2.42
C PRO A 116 5.31 16.14 2.90
N SER A 117 4.60 15.24 2.21
CA SER A 117 3.33 14.71 2.67
C SER A 117 3.56 13.44 3.47
N ARG A 118 2.61 13.15 4.38
CA ARG A 118 2.63 11.95 5.21
C ARG A 118 1.28 11.28 5.16
N MET A 119 1.27 9.99 4.84
CA MET A 119 0.05 9.18 4.78
C MET A 119 0.24 7.89 5.56
N LEU A 120 -0.76 7.50 6.34
CA LEU A 120 -0.88 6.14 6.82
C LEU A 120 -1.55 5.30 5.74
N VAL A 121 -0.95 4.15 5.44
CA VAL A 121 -1.39 3.26 4.36
C VAL A 121 -1.60 1.86 4.92
N HIS A 122 -2.67 1.21 4.47
CA HIS A 122 -2.94 -0.19 4.71
C HIS A 122 -3.08 -0.91 3.37
N THR A 123 -2.54 -2.10 3.29
CA THR A 123 -2.74 -3.01 2.15
C THR A 123 -3.28 -4.35 2.64
N ALA A 124 -4.25 -4.90 1.95
CA ALA A 124 -4.80 -6.22 2.25
C ALA A 124 -5.00 -7.05 0.96
N PRO A 125 -4.55 -8.33 0.97
CA PRO A 125 -3.82 -9.01 2.04
C PRO A 125 -2.45 -8.39 2.31
N ALA A 126 -1.73 -8.88 3.34
CA ALA A 126 -0.33 -8.54 3.58
C ALA A 126 0.60 -9.07 2.48
N GLY A 127 1.85 -8.57 2.46
CA GLY A 127 2.88 -8.94 1.47
C GLY A 127 3.52 -7.73 0.81
N PHE A 128 2.86 -6.57 0.89
CA PHE A 128 3.37 -5.34 0.28
C PHE A 128 4.67 -4.84 0.94
N GLU A 129 4.92 -5.22 2.18
CA GLU A 129 6.19 -4.98 2.87
C GLU A 129 7.38 -5.67 2.19
N ASP A 130 7.17 -6.83 1.58
CA ASP A 130 8.22 -7.57 0.85
C ASP A 130 8.54 -6.88 -0.46
N PHE A 131 7.53 -6.34 -1.16
CA PHE A 131 7.74 -5.48 -2.32
C PHE A 131 8.63 -4.27 -1.97
N PHE A 132 8.33 -3.55 -0.90
CA PHE A 132 9.15 -2.41 -0.50
C PHE A 132 10.57 -2.81 -0.09
N ALA A 133 10.76 -3.99 0.51
CA ALA A 133 12.08 -4.47 0.86
C ALA A 133 12.94 -4.74 -0.39
N GLU A 134 12.39 -5.47 -1.38
CA GLU A 134 13.08 -5.73 -2.64
C GLU A 134 13.34 -4.44 -3.44
N LEU A 135 12.36 -3.54 -3.45
CA LEU A 135 12.49 -2.26 -4.16
C LEU A 135 13.55 -1.35 -3.52
N ALA A 136 13.64 -1.35 -2.20
CA ALA A 136 14.68 -0.61 -1.48
C ALA A 136 16.09 -1.14 -1.81
N ASP A 137 16.24 -2.46 -1.98
CA ASP A 137 17.51 -3.07 -2.38
C ASP A 137 17.93 -2.62 -3.80
N VAL A 138 16.98 -2.53 -4.74
CA VAL A 138 17.23 -2.01 -6.10
C VAL A 138 17.63 -0.53 -6.07
N CYS A 139 17.05 0.25 -5.17
CA CYS A 139 17.32 1.68 -5.04
C CYS A 139 18.60 1.97 -4.21
N ALA A 140 19.16 0.98 -3.52
CA ALA A 140 20.27 1.19 -2.59
C ALA A 140 21.54 1.66 -3.29
N GLY A 141 22.04 2.83 -2.88
CA GLY A 141 23.34 3.37 -3.36
C GLY A 141 23.33 3.89 -4.81
N ALA A 142 22.21 3.89 -5.50
CA ALA A 142 22.06 4.42 -6.84
C ALA A 142 21.63 5.89 -6.81
N GLU A 143 22.22 6.74 -7.64
CA GLU A 143 21.78 8.13 -7.85
C GLU A 143 20.40 8.17 -8.55
N ALA A 144 20.13 7.18 -9.41
CA ALA A 144 18.83 6.93 -10.00
C ALA A 144 18.60 5.40 -10.04
N PRO A 145 17.41 4.89 -9.71
CA PRO A 145 17.11 3.47 -9.76
C PRO A 145 17.09 2.96 -11.20
N ASP A 146 17.50 1.71 -11.38
CA ASP A 146 17.34 0.99 -12.65
C ASP A 146 15.85 0.66 -12.85
N MET A 147 15.21 1.39 -13.75
CA MET A 147 13.78 1.27 -14.02
C MET A 147 13.38 -0.10 -14.61
N GLU A 148 14.27 -0.80 -15.29
CA GLU A 148 14.01 -2.16 -15.75
C GLU A 148 13.89 -3.12 -14.56
N GLN A 149 14.80 -3.01 -13.59
CA GLN A 149 14.72 -3.78 -12.34
C GLN A 149 13.51 -3.39 -11.51
N VAL A 150 13.17 -2.11 -11.41
CA VAL A 150 11.95 -1.63 -10.72
C VAL A 150 10.70 -2.30 -11.31
N VAL A 151 10.55 -2.29 -12.64
CA VAL A 151 9.42 -2.93 -13.33
C VAL A 151 9.41 -4.44 -13.09
N ALA A 152 10.57 -5.09 -13.14
CA ALA A 152 10.67 -6.52 -12.90
C ALA A 152 10.31 -6.92 -11.45
N VAL A 153 10.74 -6.14 -10.46
CA VAL A 153 10.34 -6.32 -9.04
C VAL A 153 8.83 -6.14 -8.92
N SER A 154 8.29 -5.03 -9.42
CA SER A 154 6.87 -4.72 -9.34
C SER A 154 6.01 -5.84 -9.93
N ALA A 155 6.38 -6.36 -11.10
CA ALA A 155 5.65 -7.45 -11.76
C ALA A 155 5.65 -8.75 -10.94
N ARG A 156 6.74 -9.07 -10.21
CA ARG A 156 6.76 -10.26 -9.32
C ARG A 156 5.77 -10.14 -8.16
N HIS A 157 5.47 -8.93 -7.75
CA HIS A 157 4.50 -8.63 -6.69
C HIS A 157 3.09 -8.31 -7.23
N GLY A 158 2.83 -8.53 -8.53
CA GLY A 158 1.52 -8.27 -9.13
C GLY A 158 1.20 -6.78 -9.31
N ILE A 159 2.23 -5.94 -9.42
CA ILE A 159 2.08 -4.50 -9.66
C ILE A 159 2.46 -4.21 -11.11
N HIS A 160 1.54 -3.61 -11.87
CA HIS A 160 1.72 -3.33 -13.30
C HIS A 160 1.56 -1.85 -13.58
N TYR A 161 2.59 -1.23 -14.17
CA TYR A 161 2.52 0.16 -14.62
C TYR A 161 1.68 0.26 -15.89
N VAL A 162 0.82 1.27 -15.95
CA VAL A 162 -0.09 1.54 -17.08
C VAL A 162 0.12 2.96 -17.58
N GLN A 163 -0.14 3.15 -18.90
CA GLN A 163 -0.03 4.46 -19.56
C GLN A 163 -1.36 5.24 -19.49
#